data_b0575d4edf95bd8ff2212a4ed45f2ff0
#
_entry.id   b0575d4edf95bd8ff2212a4ed45f2ff0
#
_cell.length_a   1.000
_cell.length_b   1.000
_cell.length_c   1.000
_cell.angle_alpha   90.00
_cell.angle_beta   90.00
_cell.angle_gamma   90.00
#
_symmetry.space_group_name_H-M   'P 1'
#
loop_
_entity.id
_entity.type
_entity.pdbx_description
1 polymer ?
#
loop_
_entity_poly.entity_id
_entity_poly.type
_entity_poly.pdbx_seq_one_letter_code
_entity_poly.pdbx_strand_id
1 'polypeptide(L)'
;MIERIPDLVNADPAIVRWGRHLNDSFMVEVGAQQYLLAVREGRVESVMKGPFVQRTWRFAIRARAECWDKFWQKVPAPGWHDLFALLRRGDVAFEGDQRVLMAHLLYLKLVLASPRKLAS
;
A
#
# COMPACT_ATOMS: atom_id res chain seq x y z
N MET A 1 6.20 -7.50 -6.68
CA MET A 1 4.87 -6.84 -6.73
C MET A 1 4.92 -5.39 -6.28
N ILE A 2 5.45 -5.15 -5.09
CA ILE A 2 5.54 -3.77 -4.54
C ILE A 2 6.39 -2.87 -5.45
N GLU A 3 7.46 -3.38 -5.99
CA GLU A 3 8.39 -2.61 -6.83
C GLU A 3 7.74 -2.06 -8.10
N ARG A 4 6.63 -2.67 -8.53
CA ARG A 4 5.90 -2.24 -9.74
C ARG A 4 4.84 -1.18 -9.45
N ILE A 5 4.59 -0.87 -8.17
CA ILE A 5 3.57 0.11 -7.79
C ILE A 5 3.78 1.48 -8.47
N PRO A 6 4.99 2.06 -8.51
CA PRO A 6 5.16 3.36 -9.18
C PRO A 6 4.65 3.37 -10.61
N ASP A 7 5.01 2.35 -11.39
CA ASP A 7 4.58 2.28 -12.79
C ASP A 7 3.06 2.16 -12.91
N LEU A 8 2.45 1.33 -12.05
CA LEU A 8 1.00 1.08 -12.09
C LEU A 8 0.19 2.29 -11.63
N VAL A 9 0.61 2.93 -10.55
CA VAL A 9 -0.09 4.07 -9.97
C VAL A 9 0.09 5.32 -10.82
N ASN A 10 1.33 5.63 -11.21
CA ASN A 10 1.63 6.86 -11.92
C ASN A 10 1.06 6.88 -13.34
N ALA A 11 0.77 5.72 -13.90
CA ALA A 11 0.10 5.59 -15.20
C ALA A 11 -1.42 5.72 -15.10
N ASP A 12 -1.98 5.78 -13.89
CA ASP A 12 -3.42 5.86 -13.66
C ASP A 12 -3.80 7.21 -13.05
N PRO A 13 -4.25 8.19 -13.87
CA PRO A 13 -4.58 9.53 -13.37
C PRO A 13 -5.66 9.54 -12.28
N ALA A 14 -6.58 8.57 -12.29
CA ALA A 14 -7.63 8.50 -11.30
C ALA A 14 -7.04 8.18 -9.92
N ILE A 15 -6.08 7.27 -9.84
CA ILE A 15 -5.42 6.94 -8.57
C ILE A 15 -4.63 8.16 -8.07
N VAL A 16 -3.83 8.77 -8.93
CA VAL A 16 -3.03 9.96 -8.57
C VAL A 16 -3.92 11.06 -8.02
N ARG A 17 -5.08 11.26 -8.65
CA ARG A 17 -6.04 12.29 -8.23
C ARG A 17 -6.54 12.08 -6.80
N TRP A 18 -6.81 10.83 -6.41
CA TRP A 18 -7.24 10.52 -5.05
C TRP A 18 -6.18 10.83 -4.01
N GLY A 19 -4.91 10.79 -4.40
CA GLY A 19 -3.78 11.07 -3.50
C GLY A 19 -3.15 12.46 -3.66
N ARG A 20 -3.79 13.37 -4.39
CA ARG A 20 -3.19 14.67 -4.75
C ARG A 20 -2.75 15.52 -3.57
N HIS A 21 -3.28 15.25 -2.38
CA HIS A 21 -2.91 15.97 -1.15
C HIS A 21 -1.97 15.16 -0.25
N LEU A 22 -1.55 13.98 -0.67
CA LEU A 22 -0.62 13.17 0.11
C LEU A 22 0.81 13.43 -0.35
N ASN A 23 1.64 13.88 0.59
CA ASN A 23 3.05 14.18 0.39
C ASN A 23 3.83 13.61 1.57
N ASP A 24 3.95 12.28 1.62
CA ASP A 24 4.58 11.59 2.74
C ASP A 24 5.18 10.27 2.29
N SER A 25 5.96 9.69 3.17
CA SER A 25 6.46 8.33 2.97
C SER A 25 5.75 7.37 3.91
N PHE A 26 5.47 6.18 3.43
CA PHE A 26 4.92 5.12 4.28
C PHE A 26 5.61 3.79 3.97
N MET A 27 5.63 2.93 4.98
CA MET A 27 6.28 1.63 4.89
C MET A 27 5.24 0.55 4.70
N VAL A 28 5.52 -0.39 3.79
CA VAL A 28 4.72 -1.59 3.59
C VAL A 28 5.59 -2.79 3.90
N GLU A 29 5.11 -3.65 4.79
CA GLU A 29 5.82 -4.87 5.18
C GLU A 29 5.09 -6.08 4.62
N VAL A 30 5.82 -6.86 3.82
CA VAL A 30 5.33 -8.10 3.21
C VAL A 30 6.12 -9.23 3.85
N GLY A 31 5.55 -9.87 4.88
CA GLY A 31 6.27 -10.84 5.67
C GLY A 31 7.47 -10.18 6.36
N ALA A 32 8.66 -10.67 6.10
CA ALA A 32 9.89 -10.12 6.67
C ALA A 32 10.50 -8.97 5.83
N GLN A 33 9.96 -8.70 4.64
CA GLN A 33 10.53 -7.71 3.73
C GLN A 33 9.84 -6.37 3.88
N GLN A 34 10.62 -5.31 4.06
CA GLN A 34 10.13 -3.95 4.20
C GLN A 34 10.36 -3.15 2.91
N TYR A 35 9.40 -2.29 2.59
CA TYR A 35 9.47 -1.37 1.45
C TYR A 35 9.04 0.01 1.89
N LEU A 36 9.80 1.03 1.50
CA LEU A 36 9.46 2.42 1.77
C LEU A 36 8.97 3.07 0.49
N LEU A 37 7.73 3.55 0.50
CA LEU A 37 7.12 4.23 -0.63
C LEU A 37 7.10 5.74 -0.36
N ALA A 38 7.70 6.52 -1.26
CA ALA A 38 7.68 7.97 -1.19
C ALA A 38 6.61 8.50 -2.13
N VAL A 39 5.64 9.25 -1.59
CA VAL A 39 4.52 9.79 -2.35
C VAL A 39 4.59 11.30 -2.39
N ARG A 40 4.35 11.87 -3.57
CA ARG A 40 4.26 13.32 -3.75
C ARG A 40 3.08 13.62 -4.67
N GLU A 41 2.12 14.36 -4.13
CA GLU A 41 0.89 14.74 -4.84
C GLU A 41 0.20 13.54 -5.50
N GLY A 42 0.18 12.42 -4.80
CA GLY A 42 -0.44 11.18 -5.25
C GLY A 42 0.40 10.31 -6.16
N ARG A 43 1.55 10.78 -6.62
CA ARG A 43 2.47 9.98 -7.43
C ARG A 43 3.44 9.24 -6.51
N VAL A 44 3.66 7.97 -6.79
CA VAL A 44 4.67 7.19 -6.06
C VAL A 44 6.01 7.43 -6.75
N GLU A 45 6.85 8.26 -6.13
CA GLU A 45 8.12 8.65 -6.71
C GLU A 45 9.17 7.54 -6.64
N SER A 46 9.14 6.77 -5.55
CA SER A 46 10.13 5.71 -5.37
C SER A 46 9.63 4.62 -4.44
N VAL A 47 10.21 3.45 -4.60
CA VAL A 47 10.07 2.32 -3.67
C VAL A 47 11.48 1.89 -3.31
N MET A 48 11.81 1.95 -2.03
CA MET A 48 13.10 1.49 -1.51
C MET A 48 12.89 0.20 -0.73
N LYS A 49 13.74 -0.78 -0.99
CA LYS A 49 13.70 -2.05 -0.27
C LYS A 49 14.56 -1.94 0.99
N GLY A 50 14.00 -2.36 2.14
CA GLY A 50 14.73 -2.42 3.41
C GLY A 50 15.68 -3.61 3.49
N PRO A 51 16.23 -3.88 4.69
CA PRO A 51 15.82 -3.36 6.00
C PRO A 51 16.23 -1.91 6.24
N PHE A 52 15.50 -1.24 7.15
CA PHE A 52 15.76 0.16 7.48
C PHE A 52 16.25 0.28 8.92
N VAL A 53 17.33 1.06 9.12
CA VAL A 53 17.92 1.29 10.44
C VAL A 53 17.10 2.29 11.23
N GLN A 54 16.65 3.35 10.56
CA GLN A 54 15.86 4.42 11.17
C GLN A 54 14.45 4.44 10.60
N ARG A 55 13.50 4.76 11.47
CA ARG A 55 12.11 4.90 11.09
C ARG A 55 11.87 6.29 10.50
N THR A 56 11.77 6.35 9.17
CA THR A 56 11.61 7.61 8.44
C THR A 56 10.23 7.78 7.82
N TRP A 57 9.32 6.83 8.06
CA TRP A 57 7.98 6.86 7.48
C TRP A 57 6.96 7.44 8.46
N ARG A 58 5.90 7.99 7.88
CA ARG A 58 4.79 8.56 8.63
C ARG A 58 3.89 7.50 9.24
N PHE A 59 3.63 6.44 8.48
CA PHE A 59 2.82 5.31 8.94
C PHE A 59 3.30 4.05 8.24
N ALA A 60 2.84 2.90 8.74
CA ALA A 60 3.22 1.60 8.20
C ALA A 60 2.01 0.68 8.08
N ILE A 61 2.03 -0.15 7.06
CA ILE A 61 1.02 -1.17 6.81
C ILE A 61 1.76 -2.51 6.74
N ARG A 62 1.42 -3.41 7.66
CA ARG A 62 2.14 -4.67 7.84
C ARG A 62 1.22 -5.87 7.70
N ALA A 63 1.67 -6.88 6.97
CA ALA A 63 0.96 -8.14 6.88
C ALA A 63 1.92 -9.26 6.51
N ARG A 64 1.50 -10.50 6.80
CA ARG A 64 2.23 -11.68 6.39
C ARG A 64 2.21 -11.81 4.87
N ALA A 65 3.22 -12.47 4.31
CA ALA A 65 3.33 -12.63 2.87
C ALA A 65 2.10 -13.32 2.27
N GLU A 66 1.55 -14.36 2.93
CA GLU A 66 0.37 -15.06 2.42
C GLU A 66 -0.89 -14.18 2.40
N CYS A 67 -0.98 -13.18 3.29
CA CYS A 67 -2.08 -12.23 3.25
C CYS A 67 -2.00 -11.36 1.99
N TRP A 68 -0.81 -10.87 1.68
CA TRP A 68 -0.61 -10.10 0.46
C TRP A 68 -0.85 -10.95 -0.79
N ASP A 69 -0.42 -12.20 -0.80
CA ASP A 69 -0.65 -13.11 -1.93
C ASP A 69 -2.14 -13.27 -2.23
N LYS A 70 -2.97 -13.39 -1.19
CA LYS A 70 -4.43 -13.49 -1.34
C LYS A 70 -5.04 -12.16 -1.79
N PHE A 71 -4.53 -11.07 -1.26
CA PHE A 71 -5.01 -9.73 -1.61
C PHE A 71 -4.68 -9.37 -3.06
N TRP A 72 -3.54 -9.84 -3.58
CA TRP A 72 -3.05 -9.53 -4.93
C TRP A 72 -3.50 -10.50 -6.02
N GLN A 73 -4.44 -11.39 -5.74
CA GLN A 73 -5.03 -12.21 -6.80
C GLN A 73 -5.77 -11.32 -7.79
N LYS A 74 -5.82 -11.72 -9.05
CA LYS A 74 -6.54 -10.98 -10.09
C LYS A 74 -8.00 -10.76 -9.68
N VAL A 75 -8.63 -11.83 -9.17
CA VAL A 75 -9.97 -11.79 -8.56
C VAL A 75 -9.83 -12.38 -7.17
N PRO A 76 -9.67 -11.57 -6.14
CA PRO A 76 -9.53 -12.09 -4.79
C PRO A 76 -10.75 -12.86 -4.33
N ALA A 77 -10.52 -13.86 -3.48
CA ALA A 77 -11.61 -14.60 -2.86
C ALA A 77 -12.43 -13.67 -1.95
N PRO A 78 -13.70 -14.03 -1.66
CA PRO A 78 -14.52 -13.23 -0.74
C PRO A 78 -13.79 -12.94 0.58
N GLY A 79 -13.83 -11.66 1.00
CA GLY A 79 -13.15 -11.20 2.20
C GLY A 79 -11.72 -10.73 1.97
N TRP A 80 -11.15 -10.91 0.78
CA TRP A 80 -9.76 -10.50 0.47
C TRP A 80 -9.65 -9.35 -0.52
N HIS A 81 -10.77 -8.73 -0.89
CA HIS A 81 -10.80 -7.62 -1.84
C HIS A 81 -10.41 -6.29 -1.22
N ASP A 82 -10.82 -6.04 0.01
CA ASP A 82 -10.78 -4.71 0.61
C ASP A 82 -9.75 -4.65 1.74
N LEU A 83 -8.79 -3.75 1.58
CA LEU A 83 -7.75 -3.50 2.59
C LEU A 83 -8.35 -3.18 3.97
N PHE A 84 -9.42 -2.36 4.01
CA PHE A 84 -10.04 -1.98 5.28
C PHE A 84 -10.66 -3.18 5.99
N ALA A 85 -11.25 -4.11 5.25
CA ALA A 85 -11.77 -5.34 5.85
C ALA A 85 -10.65 -6.18 6.48
N LEU A 86 -9.50 -6.24 5.83
CA LEU A 86 -8.33 -6.95 6.34
C LEU A 86 -7.79 -6.27 7.61
N LEU A 87 -7.79 -4.94 7.64
CA LEU A 87 -7.39 -4.18 8.82
C LEU A 87 -8.32 -4.47 10.00
N ARG A 88 -9.63 -4.52 9.75
CA ARG A 88 -10.63 -4.78 10.79
C ARG A 88 -10.51 -6.20 11.35
N ARG A 89 -10.18 -7.19 10.52
CA ARG A 89 -9.99 -8.57 10.96
C ARG A 89 -8.64 -8.79 11.66
N GLY A 90 -7.69 -7.88 11.49
CA GLY A 90 -6.34 -8.04 12.01
C GLY A 90 -5.39 -8.82 11.12
N ASP A 91 -5.80 -9.16 9.90
CA ASP A 91 -4.89 -9.78 8.91
C ASP A 91 -3.84 -8.79 8.42
N VAL A 92 -4.19 -7.51 8.42
CA VAL A 92 -3.28 -6.40 8.11
C VAL A 92 -3.26 -5.47 9.31
N ALA A 93 -2.08 -5.03 9.70
CA ALA A 93 -1.90 -4.09 10.81
C ALA A 93 -1.51 -2.71 10.28
N PHE A 94 -2.09 -1.68 10.88
CA PHE A 94 -1.72 -0.28 10.63
C PHE A 94 -0.99 0.26 11.85
N GLU A 95 0.13 0.97 11.59
CA GLU A 95 0.93 1.62 12.61
C GLU A 95 1.07 3.09 12.26
N GLY A 96 0.61 3.99 13.14
CA GLY A 96 0.69 5.42 12.92
C GLY A 96 -0.62 6.14 13.26
N ASP A 97 -0.77 7.36 12.75
CA ASP A 97 -1.94 8.19 13.01
C ASP A 97 -3.14 7.71 12.18
N GLN A 98 -4.19 7.28 12.87
CA GLN A 98 -5.43 6.81 12.24
C GLN A 98 -6.08 7.89 11.38
N ARG A 99 -5.89 9.16 11.70
CA ARG A 99 -6.45 10.26 10.90
C ARG A 99 -5.82 10.31 9.51
N VAL A 100 -4.53 10.02 9.42
CA VAL A 100 -3.83 9.97 8.13
C VAL A 100 -4.37 8.81 7.30
N LEU A 101 -4.55 7.64 7.94
CA LEU A 101 -5.14 6.48 7.27
C LEU A 101 -6.52 6.81 6.71
N MET A 102 -7.40 7.37 7.54
CA MET A 102 -8.78 7.65 7.13
C MET A 102 -8.86 8.75 6.08
N ALA A 103 -8.01 9.77 6.16
CA ALA A 103 -7.98 10.86 5.19
C ALA A 103 -7.57 10.38 3.79
N HIS A 104 -6.76 9.33 3.71
CA HIS A 104 -6.22 8.84 2.44
C HIS A 104 -6.60 7.39 2.16
N LEU A 105 -7.65 6.89 2.82
CA LEU A 105 -8.00 5.46 2.76
C LEU A 105 -8.26 4.97 1.35
N LEU A 106 -9.04 5.69 0.55
CA LEU A 106 -9.35 5.26 -0.80
C LEU A 106 -8.10 5.21 -1.69
N TYR A 107 -7.25 6.23 -1.57
CA TYR A 107 -5.98 6.25 -2.29
C TYR A 107 -5.11 5.03 -1.91
N LEU A 108 -4.96 4.77 -0.61
CA LEU A 108 -4.16 3.65 -0.13
C LEU A 108 -4.71 2.30 -0.60
N LYS A 109 -6.04 2.14 -0.60
CA LYS A 109 -6.68 0.95 -1.15
C LYS A 109 -6.31 0.73 -2.61
N LEU A 110 -6.37 1.79 -3.42
CA LEU A 110 -6.10 1.72 -4.85
C LEU A 110 -4.62 1.46 -5.12
N VAL A 111 -3.74 2.13 -4.39
CA VAL A 111 -2.28 1.94 -4.52
C VAL A 111 -1.89 0.51 -4.19
N LEU A 112 -2.34 0.00 -3.05
CA LEU A 112 -1.96 -1.34 -2.60
C LEU A 112 -2.63 -2.46 -3.40
N ALA A 113 -3.78 -2.18 -4.03
CA ALA A 113 -4.43 -3.14 -4.91
C ALA A 113 -3.89 -3.11 -6.35
N SER A 114 -3.10 -2.08 -6.70
CA SER A 114 -2.62 -1.93 -8.08
C SER A 114 -1.85 -3.15 -8.61
N PRO A 115 -1.06 -3.88 -7.81
CA PRO A 115 -0.37 -5.08 -8.31
C PRO A 115 -1.29 -6.18 -8.84
N ARG A 116 -2.59 -6.16 -8.54
CA ARG A 116 -3.55 -7.11 -9.12
C ARG A 116 -3.54 -7.09 -10.63
N LYS A 117 -3.20 -5.97 -11.24
CA LYS A 117 -3.12 -5.84 -12.70
C LYS A 117 -2.04 -6.72 -13.32
N LEU A 118 -1.07 -7.15 -12.50
CA LEU A 118 0.02 -8.02 -12.92
C LEU A 118 -0.31 -9.50 -12.75
N ALA A 119 -1.39 -9.83 -12.04
CA ALA A 119 -1.79 -11.20 -11.79
C ALA A 119 -2.40 -11.82 -13.06
N SER A 120 -2.09 -13.07 -13.30
CA SER A 120 -2.59 -13.83 -14.45
C SER A 120 -3.83 -14.64 -14.12
#